data_948773814c1a31dc2d22b7117939c874
#
_entry.id   948773814c1a31dc2d22b7117939c874
#
_cell.length_a   1.000
_cell.length_b   1.000
_cell.length_c   1.000
_cell.angle_alpha   90.00
_cell.angle_beta   90.00
_cell.angle_gamma   90.00
#
_symmetry.space_group_name_H-M   'P 1'
#
loop_
_entity.id
_entity.type
_entity.pdbx_description
1 polymer ?
#
loop_
_entity_poly.entity_id
_entity_poly.type
_entity_poly.pdbx_seq_one_letter_code
_entity_poly.pdbx_strand_id
1 'polypeptide(L)'
;MQLNVIAPQLALDRGQVLTLDDAAGTRIQARIGTVWVTEEGSVKDHILGPGEAITVAHDGRTVVQAMRPAWIAIGEGGAAANDASIPEEFDLGAFLRRIGDRYY
;
A
#
# COMPACT_ATOMS: atom_id res chain seq x y z
N MET A 1 -3.27 -28.40 -2.82
CA MET A 1 -2.86 -27.42 -1.99
C MET A 1 -3.17 -26.09 -2.55
N GLN A 2 -3.65 -25.28 -1.76
CA GLN A 2 -4.03 -24.04 -2.22
C GLN A 2 -2.88 -23.12 -2.14
N LEU A 3 -2.63 -22.53 -3.21
CA LEU A 3 -1.59 -21.59 -3.22
C LEU A 3 -2.16 -20.28 -2.82
N ASN A 4 -1.74 -19.81 -1.72
CA ASN A 4 -2.21 -18.56 -1.31
C ASN A 4 -1.48 -17.51 -2.04
N VAL A 5 -2.16 -16.91 -2.94
CA VAL A 5 -1.56 -15.82 -3.62
C VAL A 5 -1.67 -14.64 -2.71
N ILE A 6 -0.60 -14.37 -2.03
CA ILE A 6 -0.56 -13.23 -1.15
C ILE A 6 -0.28 -12.03 -2.00
N ALA A 7 -1.08 -11.00 -1.84
CA ALA A 7 -0.87 -9.78 -2.59
C ALA A 7 0.52 -9.25 -2.29
N PRO A 8 1.22 -8.73 -3.28
CA PRO A 8 2.52 -8.13 -3.02
C PRO A 8 2.43 -7.07 -1.94
N GLN A 9 3.42 -7.06 -1.10
CA GLN A 9 3.49 -6.10 -0.02
C GLN A 9 4.81 -5.37 -0.10
N LEU A 10 4.76 -4.09 0.21
CA LEU A 10 5.92 -3.22 0.08
C LEU A 10 6.05 -2.34 1.29
N ALA A 11 7.29 -2.13 1.69
CA ALA A 11 7.59 -1.18 2.75
C ALA A 11 8.11 0.09 2.10
N LEU A 12 7.53 1.22 2.48
CA LEU A 12 7.92 2.52 1.96
C LEU A 12 8.41 3.40 3.09
N ASP A 13 9.54 4.05 2.87
CA ASP A 13 10.00 5.08 3.78
C ASP A 13 9.16 6.33 3.56
N ARG A 14 9.19 7.22 4.53
CA ARG A 14 8.51 8.48 4.39
C ARG A 14 9.00 9.20 3.14
N GLY A 15 8.06 9.68 2.34
CA GLY A 15 8.37 10.40 1.12
C GLY A 15 8.67 9.52 -0.07
N GLN A 16 8.83 8.22 0.15
CA GLN A 16 9.10 7.33 -0.95
C GLN A 16 7.84 7.14 -1.78
N VAL A 17 8.03 7.02 -3.09
CA VAL A 17 6.92 6.99 -4.04
C VAL A 17 6.93 5.68 -4.80
N LEU A 18 5.75 5.10 -4.94
CA LEU A 18 5.52 3.95 -5.80
C LEU A 18 4.60 4.40 -6.92
N THR A 19 4.96 4.10 -8.15
CA THR A 19 4.15 4.46 -9.31
C THR A 19 3.63 3.20 -9.97
N LEU A 20 2.33 3.21 -10.25
CA LEU A 20 1.68 2.09 -10.91
C LEU A 20 1.05 2.60 -12.20
N ASP A 21 1.20 1.82 -13.27
CA ASP A 21 0.56 2.15 -14.54
C ASP A 21 -0.51 1.11 -14.83
N ASP A 22 -1.60 1.57 -15.43
CA ASP A 22 -2.71 0.68 -15.81
C ASP A 22 -3.21 -0.14 -14.66
N ALA A 23 -3.37 0.52 -13.53
CA ALA A 23 -3.69 -0.18 -12.31
C ALA A 23 -5.17 -0.22 -11.98
N ALA A 24 -6.03 0.17 -12.92
CA ALA A 24 -7.47 0.13 -12.67
C ALA A 24 -7.88 -1.26 -12.19
N GLY A 25 -8.65 -1.29 -11.12
CA GLY A 25 -9.05 -2.55 -10.51
C GLY A 25 -8.10 -3.05 -9.44
N THR A 26 -6.94 -2.41 -9.30
CA THR A 26 -5.99 -2.79 -8.28
C THR A 26 -6.42 -2.22 -6.94
N ARG A 27 -6.30 -3.02 -5.91
CA ARG A 27 -6.62 -2.58 -4.56
C ARG A 27 -5.33 -2.24 -3.85
N ILE A 28 -5.32 -1.08 -3.23
CA ILE A 28 -4.17 -0.61 -2.44
C ILE A 28 -4.66 -0.47 -1.01
N GLN A 29 -3.98 -1.14 -0.10
CA GLN A 29 -4.34 -1.08 1.31
C GLN A 29 -3.14 -0.68 2.13
N ALA A 30 -3.34 0.30 3.01
CA ALA A 30 -2.31 0.65 3.97
C ALA A 30 -2.45 -0.29 5.16
N ARG A 31 -1.41 -1.05 5.44
CA ARG A 31 -1.41 -1.96 6.59
C ARG A 31 -0.89 -1.26 7.82
N ILE A 32 0.17 -0.50 7.64
CA ILE A 32 0.82 0.26 8.68
C ILE A 32 1.16 1.60 8.05
N GLY A 33 1.04 2.66 8.81
CA GLY A 33 1.41 3.98 8.33
C GLY A 33 0.32 4.63 7.51
N THR A 34 0.69 5.67 6.79
CA THR A 34 -0.26 6.48 6.03
C THR A 34 0.32 6.75 4.65
N VAL A 35 -0.50 6.58 3.64
CA VAL A 35 -0.07 6.87 2.27
C VAL A 35 -1.07 7.79 1.59
N TRP A 36 -0.56 8.53 0.62
CA TRP A 36 -1.33 9.46 -0.19
C TRP A 36 -1.38 8.85 -1.58
N VAL A 37 -2.57 8.63 -2.09
CA VAL A 37 -2.76 8.00 -3.40
C VAL A 37 -3.41 9.00 -4.33
N THR A 38 -2.78 9.21 -5.48
CA THR A 38 -3.25 10.11 -6.50
C THR A 38 -3.42 9.33 -7.79
N GLU A 39 -4.56 9.47 -8.44
CA GLU A 39 -4.81 8.82 -9.72
C GLU A 39 -4.86 9.86 -10.81
N GLU A 40 -4.15 9.61 -11.88
CA GLU A 40 -4.18 10.49 -13.04
C GLU A 40 -5.60 10.57 -13.58
N GLY A 41 -6.07 11.77 -13.81
CA GLY A 41 -7.42 11.96 -14.28
C GLY A 41 -8.44 12.15 -13.17
N SER A 42 -8.04 11.94 -11.94
CA SER A 42 -8.94 12.12 -10.81
C SER A 42 -8.67 13.47 -10.16
N VAL A 43 -9.73 14.13 -9.75
CA VAL A 43 -9.59 15.40 -9.04
C VAL A 43 -9.49 15.18 -7.54
N LYS A 44 -9.65 13.94 -7.09
CA LYS A 44 -9.61 13.65 -5.66
C LYS A 44 -8.36 12.85 -5.34
N ASP A 45 -7.74 13.24 -4.23
CA ASP A 45 -6.65 12.46 -3.67
C ASP A 45 -7.19 11.63 -2.52
N HIS A 46 -6.56 10.52 -2.26
CA HIS A 46 -6.96 9.64 -1.17
C HIS A 46 -5.83 9.54 -0.17
N ILE A 47 -6.16 9.70 1.09
CA ILE A 47 -5.20 9.48 2.16
C ILE A 47 -5.67 8.26 2.92
N LEU A 48 -4.83 7.23 2.93
CA LEU A 48 -5.17 5.96 3.55
C LEU A 48 -4.36 5.80 4.83
N GLY A 49 -5.06 5.71 5.93
CA GLY A 49 -4.44 5.36 7.20
C GLY A 49 -4.44 3.85 7.38
N PRO A 50 -3.93 3.38 8.52
CA PRO A 50 -3.80 1.94 8.73
C PRO A 50 -5.15 1.25 8.62
N GLY A 51 -5.19 0.19 7.82
CA GLY A 51 -6.39 -0.59 7.58
C GLY A 51 -7.27 -0.09 6.47
N GLU A 52 -7.03 1.10 5.96
CA GLU A 52 -7.87 1.66 4.92
C GLU A 52 -7.37 1.24 3.54
N ALA A 53 -8.29 1.16 2.60
CA ALA A 53 -7.94 0.70 1.26
C ALA A 53 -8.82 1.39 0.24
N ILE A 54 -8.30 1.45 -0.99
CA ILE A 54 -9.09 1.89 -2.13
C ILE A 54 -8.84 0.95 -3.29
N THR A 55 -9.77 0.98 -4.25
CA THR A 55 -9.56 0.32 -5.52
C THR A 55 -9.34 1.39 -6.56
N VAL A 56 -8.26 1.26 -7.31
CA VAL A 56 -7.93 2.23 -8.34
C VAL A 56 -8.99 2.20 -9.42
N ALA A 57 -9.48 3.36 -9.80
CA ALA A 57 -10.57 3.46 -10.75
C ALA A 57 -10.11 3.85 -12.15
N HIS A 58 -8.95 4.46 -12.26
CA HIS A 58 -8.51 5.02 -13.54
C HIS A 58 -7.36 4.24 -14.11
N ASP A 59 -7.31 4.19 -15.45
CA ASP A 59 -6.27 3.43 -16.12
C ASP A 59 -4.94 4.12 -16.21
N GLY A 60 -4.90 5.39 -15.94
CA GLY A 60 -3.66 6.12 -16.06
C GLY A 60 -2.69 5.81 -14.93
N ARG A 61 -1.82 6.74 -14.65
CA ARG A 61 -0.80 6.55 -13.65
C ARG A 61 -1.38 6.75 -12.26
N THR A 62 -1.04 5.87 -11.36
CA THR A 62 -1.39 6.00 -9.96
C THR A 62 -0.10 6.16 -9.16
N VAL A 63 -0.07 7.15 -8.29
CA VAL A 63 1.11 7.42 -7.48
C VAL A 63 0.73 7.22 -6.03
N VAL A 64 1.54 6.44 -5.33
CA VAL A 64 1.36 6.18 -3.91
C VAL A 64 2.58 6.75 -3.20
N GLN A 65 2.37 7.72 -2.33
CA GLN A 65 3.47 8.33 -1.62
C GLN A 65 3.29 8.09 -0.13
N ALA A 66 4.33 7.61 0.52
CA ALA A 66 4.27 7.38 1.95
C ALA A 66 4.41 8.70 2.68
N MET A 67 3.42 9.02 3.50
CA MET A 67 3.47 10.20 4.34
C MET A 67 4.15 9.90 5.66
N ARG A 68 4.18 8.64 6.02
CA ARG A 68 4.88 8.10 7.17
C ARG A 68 5.44 6.77 6.72
N PRO A 69 6.34 6.17 7.48
CA PRO A 69 6.79 4.82 7.13
C PRO A 69 5.56 3.94 6.99
N ALA A 70 5.46 3.27 5.87
CA ALA A 70 4.24 2.56 5.54
C ALA A 70 4.53 1.15 5.05
N TRP A 71 3.60 0.26 5.34
CA TRP A 71 3.60 -1.10 4.84
C TRP A 71 2.29 -1.23 4.08
N ILE A 72 2.37 -1.45 2.78
CA ILE A 72 1.17 -1.49 1.97
C ILE A 72 1.05 -2.83 1.27
N ALA A 73 -0.19 -3.20 0.98
CA ALA A 73 -0.51 -4.39 0.21
C ALA A 73 -1.16 -3.97 -1.08
N ILE A 74 -0.76 -4.58 -2.18
CA ILE A 74 -1.29 -4.29 -3.48
C ILE A 74 -1.81 -5.59 -4.06
N GLY A 75 -3.07 -5.59 -4.48
CA GLY A 75 -3.67 -6.80 -5.01
C GLY A 75 -4.73 -6.46 -6.00
N GLU A 76 -5.32 -7.50 -6.57
CA GLU A 76 -6.42 -7.28 -7.46
C GLU A 76 -7.62 -6.88 -6.65
N GLY A 77 -8.41 -5.99 -7.19
CA GLY A 77 -9.58 -5.53 -6.51
C GLY A 77 -10.50 -6.68 -6.22
N GLY A 78 -11.26 -6.53 -5.16
CA GLY A 78 -12.23 -7.53 -4.81
C GLY A 78 -11.71 -8.50 -3.79
N ALA A 79 -11.92 -9.76 -4.04
CA ALA A 79 -11.89 -10.76 -3.01
C ALA A 79 -10.58 -10.90 -2.27
N ALA A 80 -9.50 -10.73 -2.96
CA ALA A 80 -8.24 -11.09 -2.33
C ALA A 80 -7.83 -10.15 -1.24
N ALA A 81 -8.41 -8.99 -1.24
CA ALA A 81 -7.88 -7.96 -0.39
C ALA A 81 -8.12 -8.20 1.08
N ASN A 82 -9.16 -8.90 1.39
CA ASN A 82 -9.47 -9.07 2.79
C ASN A 82 -8.55 -10.03 3.48
N ASP A 83 -7.75 -10.76 2.73
CA ASP A 83 -6.82 -11.68 3.34
C ASP A 83 -5.44 -11.11 3.49
N ALA A 84 -5.26 -9.88 3.15
CA ALA A 84 -3.94 -9.29 3.20
C ALA A 84 -3.57 -8.98 4.64
N SER A 85 -3.20 -9.98 5.37
CA SER A 85 -2.72 -9.78 6.72
C SER A 85 -1.20 -9.72 6.71
N ILE A 86 -0.66 -9.17 7.76
CA ILE A 86 0.79 -9.09 7.88
C ILE A 86 1.31 -10.51 8.05
N PRO A 87 2.31 -10.91 7.25
CA PRO A 87 2.83 -12.27 7.36
C PRO A 87 3.35 -12.55 8.76
N GLU A 88 3.23 -13.79 9.17
CA GLU A 88 3.67 -14.16 10.49
C GLU A 88 5.15 -13.90 10.69
N GLU A 89 5.91 -14.11 9.66
CA GLU A 89 7.34 -13.92 9.78
C GLU A 89 7.73 -12.45 9.67
N PHE A 90 6.78 -11.57 9.45
CA PHE A 90 7.10 -10.17 9.35
C PHE A 90 7.42 -9.64 10.74
N ASP A 91 8.59 -9.06 10.87
CA ASP A 91 9.02 -8.50 12.14
C ASP A 91 8.70 -7.02 12.17
N LEU A 92 7.57 -6.70 12.75
CA LEU A 92 7.12 -5.32 12.84
C LEU A 92 8.11 -4.46 13.59
N GLY A 93 8.70 -5.00 14.65
CA GLY A 93 9.66 -4.22 15.41
C GLY A 93 10.87 -3.86 14.59
N ALA A 94 11.39 -4.82 13.83
CA ALA A 94 12.55 -4.53 13.00
C ALA A 94 12.19 -3.54 11.90
N PHE A 95 11.01 -3.66 11.33
CA PHE A 95 10.55 -2.75 10.31
C PHE A 95 10.50 -1.32 10.85
N LEU A 96 9.88 -1.16 12.02
CA LEU A 96 9.74 0.17 12.61
C LEU A 96 11.07 0.75 13.03
N ARG A 97 11.98 -0.07 13.56
CA ARG A 97 13.29 0.42 13.94
C ARG A 97 14.07 0.90 12.74
N ARG A 98 14.05 0.10 11.67
CA ARG A 98 14.82 0.44 10.49
C ARG A 98 14.35 1.74 9.85
N ILE A 99 13.03 1.92 9.80
CA ILE A 99 12.47 3.09 9.17
C ILE A 99 12.45 4.26 10.13
N GLY A 100 12.15 3.98 11.38
CA GLY A 100 12.04 5.04 12.37
C GLY A 100 13.33 5.81 12.56
N ASP A 101 14.46 5.15 12.39
CA ASP A 101 15.74 5.83 12.56
C ASP A 101 15.91 6.98 11.60
N ARG A 102 15.15 7.01 10.55
CA ARG A 102 15.27 8.07 9.56
C ARG A 102 14.47 9.29 9.91
N TYR A 103 13.72 9.23 10.99
CA TYR A 103 12.83 10.31 11.35
C TYR A 103 13.32 11.11 12.53
N TYR A 104 14.33 10.62 13.16
CA TYR A 104 14.82 11.27 14.37
C TYR A 104 16.17 11.93 14.18
#